data_d2895f83ae8678a515dfe58250249a09
#
_entry.id   d2895f83ae8678a515dfe58250249a09
#
_cell.length_a   1.000
_cell.length_b   1.000
_cell.length_c   1.000
_cell.angle_alpha   90.00
_cell.angle_beta   90.00
_cell.angle_gamma   90.00
#
_symmetry.space_group_name_H-M   'P 1'
#
loop_
_entity.id
_entity.type
_entity.pdbx_description
1 polymer ?
#
loop_
_entity_poly.entity_id
_entity_poly.type
_entity_poly.pdbx_seq_one_letter_code
_entity_poly.pdbx_strand_id
1 'polypeptide(L)'
;MEEKYQSEWSRELPMKEQLTIVQRLFRFAKPFRRMFYTAILFAFGLSIINILLPRVIQVFMDNYLTPKTATMQVILTFAAIYFFGVIVKSIVWFFQWYLYSMASLKTYQYIRVKLFEKLHTLGMRYFDQTPAGSTVSRVTNDTETLFEFWYVFLMVITGIFAVISSFFAMFQLSPEISFYCLIF
;
A
#
# COMPACT_ATOMS: atom_id res chain seq x y z
N MET A 1 -26.26 -0.90 -29.85
CA MET A 1 -26.30 -0.37 -28.48
C MET A 1 -25.04 -0.72 -27.69
N GLU A 2 -24.47 -1.90 -27.89
CA GLU A 2 -23.18 -2.30 -27.24
C GLU A 2 -21.97 -1.48 -27.67
N GLU A 3 -21.83 -1.12 -28.95
CA GLU A 3 -20.73 -0.28 -29.45
C GLU A 3 -20.68 1.12 -28.78
N LYS A 4 -21.82 1.70 -28.50
CA LYS A 4 -21.91 3.01 -27.83
C LYS A 4 -21.51 2.92 -26.36
N TYR A 5 -21.77 1.79 -25.71
CA TYR A 5 -21.30 1.51 -24.35
C TYR A 5 -19.79 1.30 -24.30
N GLN A 6 -19.21 0.54 -25.23
CA GLN A 6 -17.75 0.31 -25.29
C GLN A 6 -16.97 1.59 -25.59
N SER A 7 -17.49 2.48 -26.44
CA SER A 7 -16.85 3.76 -26.77
C SER A 7 -16.83 4.77 -25.60
N GLU A 8 -17.78 4.69 -24.66
CA GLU A 8 -17.77 5.53 -23.46
C GLU A 8 -16.72 5.07 -22.43
N TRP A 9 -16.42 3.76 -22.37
CA TRP A 9 -15.44 3.18 -21.42
C TRP A 9 -13.98 3.33 -21.87
N SER A 10 -13.73 3.47 -23.16
CA SER A 10 -12.39 3.69 -23.73
C SER A 10 -11.99 5.16 -23.75
N ARG A 11 -12.82 6.08 -23.29
CA ARG A 11 -12.47 7.50 -23.19
C ARG A 11 -11.47 7.70 -22.08
N GLU A 12 -10.22 8.02 -22.42
CA GLU A 12 -9.24 8.50 -21.46
C GLU A 12 -9.76 9.77 -20.80
N LEU A 13 -10.15 9.65 -19.54
CA LEU A 13 -10.66 10.78 -18.77
C LEU A 13 -9.54 11.82 -18.58
N PRO A 14 -9.82 13.12 -18.76
CA PRO A 14 -8.84 14.15 -18.51
C PRO A 14 -8.33 14.08 -17.06
N MET A 15 -7.06 14.38 -16.83
CA MET A 15 -6.37 14.28 -15.53
C MET A 15 -7.17 14.93 -14.37
N LYS A 16 -7.88 16.03 -14.64
CA LYS A 16 -8.70 16.72 -13.63
C LYS A 16 -9.89 15.86 -13.16
N GLU A 17 -10.51 15.12 -14.06
CA GLU A 17 -11.62 14.23 -13.70
C GLU A 17 -11.12 13.00 -12.95
N GLN A 18 -9.99 12.42 -13.35
CA GLN A 18 -9.35 11.33 -12.62
C GLN A 18 -9.03 11.73 -11.17
N LEU A 19 -8.44 12.92 -10.96
CA LEU A 19 -8.18 13.44 -9.61
C LEU A 19 -9.46 13.63 -8.79
N THR A 20 -10.54 14.08 -9.43
CA THR A 20 -11.84 14.25 -8.76
C THR A 20 -12.42 12.91 -8.31
N ILE A 21 -12.29 11.86 -9.14
CA ILE A 21 -12.71 10.50 -8.79
C ILE A 21 -11.91 9.99 -7.59
N VAL A 22 -10.59 10.13 -7.62
CA VAL A 22 -9.71 9.75 -6.52
C VAL A 22 -10.08 10.49 -5.22
N GLN A 23 -10.33 11.79 -5.28
CA GLN A 23 -10.78 12.56 -4.12
C GLN A 23 -12.11 12.07 -3.54
N ARG A 24 -13.05 11.66 -4.41
CA ARG A 24 -14.33 11.07 -3.99
C ARG A 24 -14.12 9.74 -3.28
N LEU A 25 -13.23 8.87 -3.79
CA LEU A 25 -12.87 7.61 -3.14
C LEU A 25 -12.30 7.84 -1.73
N PHE A 26 -11.38 8.78 -1.57
CA PHE A 26 -10.86 9.16 -0.25
C PHE A 26 -11.94 9.70 0.70
N ARG A 27 -12.96 10.35 0.18
CA ARG A 27 -14.11 10.79 0.99
C ARG A 27 -14.90 9.62 1.57
N PHE A 28 -15.07 8.54 0.81
CA PHE A 28 -15.69 7.30 1.30
C PHE A 28 -14.82 6.55 2.33
N ALA A 29 -13.51 6.67 2.23
CA ALA A 29 -12.57 6.11 3.23
C ALA A 29 -12.52 6.91 4.55
N LYS A 30 -13.07 8.13 4.58
CA LYS A 30 -13.01 9.03 5.75
C LYS A 30 -13.46 8.39 7.09
N PRO A 31 -14.51 7.55 7.17
CA PRO A 31 -14.88 6.88 8.41
C PRO A 31 -13.78 5.97 8.98
N PHE A 32 -12.96 5.39 8.10
CA PHE A 32 -11.92 4.41 8.44
C PHE A 32 -10.50 4.99 8.40
N ARG A 33 -10.35 6.31 8.27
CA ARG A 33 -9.07 6.99 8.13
C ARG A 33 -8.04 6.65 9.21
N ARG A 34 -8.50 6.40 10.45
CA ARG A 34 -7.60 6.03 11.56
C ARG A 34 -6.85 4.73 11.27
N MET A 35 -7.54 3.73 10.70
CA MET A 35 -6.92 2.45 10.34
C MET A 35 -5.92 2.62 9.19
N PHE A 36 -6.22 3.47 8.20
CA PHE A 36 -5.28 3.79 7.12
C PHE A 36 -4.04 4.51 7.65
N TYR A 37 -4.21 5.52 8.51
CA TYR A 37 -3.07 6.24 9.10
C TYR A 37 -2.19 5.35 9.98
N THR A 38 -2.77 4.47 10.77
CA THR A 38 -1.99 3.51 11.57
C THR A 38 -1.25 2.52 10.67
N ALA A 39 -1.86 2.02 9.61
CA ALA A 39 -1.19 1.14 8.65
C ALA A 39 -0.01 1.85 7.93
N ILE A 40 -0.18 3.13 7.55
CA ILE A 40 0.89 3.95 6.96
C ILE A 40 2.02 4.20 7.98
N LEU A 41 1.70 4.41 9.26
CA LEU A 41 2.70 4.54 10.30
C LEU A 41 3.51 3.24 10.47
N PHE A 42 2.87 2.07 10.43
CA PHE A 42 3.57 0.78 10.41
C PHE A 42 4.42 0.61 9.15
N ALA A 43 3.96 1.08 7.98
CA ALA A 43 4.76 1.07 6.75
C ALA A 43 6.04 1.90 6.89
N PHE A 44 5.95 3.07 7.51
CA PHE A 44 7.12 3.89 7.83
C PHE A 44 8.07 3.18 8.80
N GLY A 45 7.55 2.58 9.88
CA GLY A 45 8.33 1.77 10.81
C GLY A 45 9.03 0.60 10.13
N LEU A 46 8.33 -0.09 9.21
CA LEU A 46 8.90 -1.17 8.42
C LEU A 46 10.06 -0.71 7.53
N SER A 47 9.94 0.47 6.95
CA SER A 47 11.00 1.10 6.15
C SER A 47 12.28 1.33 6.98
N ILE A 48 12.16 1.77 8.23
CA ILE A 48 13.30 1.93 9.15
C ILE A 48 13.93 0.57 9.44
N ILE A 49 13.14 -0.45 9.75
CA ILE A 49 13.65 -1.80 10.04
C ILE A 49 14.41 -2.37 8.83
N ASN A 50 13.93 -2.10 7.60
CA ASN A 50 14.59 -2.52 6.37
C ASN A 50 15.98 -1.89 6.16
N ILE A 51 16.25 -0.74 6.77
CA ILE A 51 17.62 -0.14 6.81
C ILE A 51 18.45 -0.76 7.94
N LEU A 52 17.85 -0.97 9.11
CA LEU A 52 18.58 -1.40 10.30
C LEU A 52 19.08 -2.84 10.15
N LEU A 53 18.33 -3.75 9.58
CA LEU A 53 18.73 -5.16 9.45
C LEU A 53 20.00 -5.35 8.61
N PRO A 54 20.14 -4.81 7.40
CA PRO A 54 21.40 -4.86 6.65
C PRO A 54 22.56 -4.17 7.39
N ARG A 55 22.29 -3.09 8.14
CA ARG A 55 23.31 -2.40 8.90
C ARG A 55 23.88 -3.25 10.05
N VAL A 56 23.06 -4.08 10.69
CA VAL A 56 23.54 -5.06 11.68
C VAL A 56 24.53 -6.03 11.03
N ILE A 57 24.24 -6.52 9.83
CA ILE A 57 25.16 -7.41 9.10
C ILE A 57 26.44 -6.66 8.71
N GLN A 58 26.32 -5.43 8.22
CA GLN A 58 27.47 -4.60 7.86
C GLN A 58 28.41 -4.40 9.06
N VAL A 59 27.89 -4.00 10.22
CA VAL A 59 28.68 -3.79 11.44
C VAL A 59 29.38 -5.09 11.85
N PHE A 60 28.72 -6.22 11.74
CA PHE A 60 29.34 -7.52 12.02
C PHE A 60 30.48 -7.83 11.06
N MET A 61 30.27 -7.61 9.77
CA MET A 61 31.28 -7.86 8.72
C MET A 61 32.51 -6.99 8.92
N ASP A 62 32.31 -5.67 9.08
CA ASP A 62 33.39 -4.69 9.11
C ASP A 62 34.23 -4.78 10.40
N ASN A 63 33.59 -4.99 11.56
CA ASN A 63 34.27 -4.90 12.85
C ASN A 63 34.78 -6.25 13.36
N TYR A 64 34.22 -7.37 12.92
CA TYR A 64 34.57 -8.67 13.50
C TYR A 64 34.99 -9.70 12.47
N LEU A 65 34.34 -9.77 11.31
CA LEU A 65 34.65 -10.80 10.32
C LEU A 65 35.88 -10.42 9.49
N THR A 66 35.95 -9.20 8.99
CA THR A 66 37.08 -8.70 8.18
C THR A 66 38.38 -8.71 8.96
N PRO A 67 38.43 -8.24 10.24
CA PRO A 67 39.63 -8.32 11.07
C PRO A 67 39.94 -9.74 11.60
N LYS A 68 39.06 -10.73 11.29
CA LYS A 68 39.17 -12.13 11.79
C LYS A 68 39.20 -12.24 13.35
N THR A 69 38.51 -11.31 14.02
CA THR A 69 38.39 -11.29 15.48
C THR A 69 37.07 -11.88 15.98
N ALA A 70 36.28 -12.48 15.07
CA ALA A 70 34.97 -13.04 15.37
C ALA A 70 35.09 -14.27 16.28
N THR A 71 34.73 -14.09 17.56
CA THR A 71 34.59 -15.18 18.53
C THR A 71 33.20 -15.81 18.40
N MET A 72 33.04 -17.08 18.77
CA MET A 72 31.74 -17.77 18.75
C MET A 72 30.65 -16.98 19.52
N GLN A 73 31.00 -16.37 20.63
CA GLN A 73 30.09 -15.53 21.42
C GLN A 73 29.60 -14.30 20.64
N VAL A 74 30.48 -13.64 19.88
CA VAL A 74 30.13 -12.47 19.04
C VAL A 74 29.18 -12.92 17.91
N ILE A 75 29.46 -14.04 17.25
CA ILE A 75 28.62 -14.61 16.19
C ILE A 75 27.22 -14.89 16.72
N LEU A 76 27.09 -15.57 17.87
CA LEU A 76 25.81 -15.87 18.48
C LEU A 76 25.03 -14.60 18.88
N THR A 77 25.73 -13.58 19.37
CA THR A 77 25.10 -12.30 19.75
C THR A 77 24.51 -11.60 18.54
N PHE A 78 25.27 -11.46 17.44
CA PHE A 78 24.77 -10.83 16.21
C PHE A 78 23.68 -11.66 15.54
N ALA A 79 23.80 -12.99 15.55
CA ALA A 79 22.76 -13.89 15.07
C ALA A 79 21.44 -13.72 15.86
N ALA A 80 21.52 -13.62 17.20
CA ALA A 80 20.35 -13.36 18.04
C ALA A 80 19.73 -11.99 17.74
N ILE A 81 20.53 -10.93 17.66
CA ILE A 81 20.04 -9.57 17.33
C ILE A 81 19.32 -9.58 15.97
N TYR A 82 19.91 -10.20 14.96
CA TYR A 82 19.31 -10.29 13.62
C TYR A 82 18.01 -11.11 13.65
N PHE A 83 18.00 -12.24 14.33
CA PHE A 83 16.83 -13.11 14.47
C PHE A 83 15.64 -12.38 15.13
N PHE A 84 15.89 -11.68 16.24
CA PHE A 84 14.87 -10.86 16.89
C PHE A 84 14.41 -9.71 16.00
N GLY A 85 15.33 -9.07 15.27
CA GLY A 85 14.99 -8.04 14.28
C GLY A 85 14.05 -8.55 13.18
N VAL A 86 14.27 -9.76 12.68
CA VAL A 86 13.39 -10.40 11.68
C VAL A 86 12.01 -10.70 12.28
N ILE A 87 11.95 -11.16 13.54
CA ILE A 87 10.66 -11.38 14.22
C ILE A 87 9.89 -10.06 14.34
N VAL A 88 10.53 -8.99 14.83
CA VAL A 88 9.91 -7.67 14.94
C VAL A 88 9.43 -7.17 13.58
N LYS A 89 10.25 -7.30 12.53
CA LYS A 89 9.88 -6.97 11.15
C LYS A 89 8.62 -7.72 10.71
N SER A 90 8.54 -9.02 10.98
CA SER A 90 7.41 -9.86 10.58
C SER A 90 6.12 -9.44 11.31
N ILE A 91 6.21 -9.10 12.60
CA ILE A 91 5.09 -8.62 13.40
C ILE A 91 4.59 -7.27 12.86
N VAL A 92 5.50 -6.32 12.62
CA VAL A 92 5.17 -4.99 12.09
C VAL A 92 4.52 -5.11 10.70
N TRP A 93 5.06 -5.96 9.83
CA TRP A 93 4.52 -6.24 8.50
C TRP A 93 3.12 -6.85 8.58
N PHE A 94 2.89 -7.82 9.48
CA PHE A 94 1.58 -8.42 9.70
C PHE A 94 0.54 -7.39 10.12
N PHE A 95 0.84 -6.54 11.12
CA PHE A 95 -0.08 -5.51 11.57
C PHE A 95 -0.35 -4.45 10.50
N GLN A 96 0.67 -4.03 9.76
CA GLN A 96 0.51 -3.12 8.62
C GLN A 96 -0.49 -3.67 7.62
N TRP A 97 -0.27 -4.91 7.17
CA TRP A 97 -1.11 -5.57 6.17
C TRP A 97 -2.53 -5.78 6.69
N TYR A 98 -2.67 -6.28 7.90
CA TYR A 98 -3.96 -6.54 8.54
C TYR A 98 -4.80 -5.28 8.66
N LEU A 99 -4.25 -4.21 9.24
CA LEU A 99 -4.96 -2.94 9.44
C LEU A 99 -5.38 -2.31 8.11
N TYR A 100 -4.50 -2.35 7.11
CA TYR A 100 -4.78 -1.81 5.81
C TYR A 100 -5.87 -2.61 5.07
N SER A 101 -5.77 -3.93 5.06
CA SER A 101 -6.78 -4.81 4.46
C SER A 101 -8.13 -4.64 5.10
N MET A 102 -8.19 -4.55 6.44
CA MET A 102 -9.44 -4.31 7.15
C MET A 102 -10.03 -2.93 6.83
N ALA A 103 -9.21 -1.89 6.72
CA ALA A 103 -9.65 -0.55 6.32
C ALA A 103 -10.22 -0.56 4.90
N SER A 104 -9.55 -1.23 3.97
CA SER A 104 -9.98 -1.37 2.57
C SER A 104 -11.29 -2.14 2.46
N LEU A 105 -11.42 -3.29 3.15
CA LEU A 105 -12.64 -4.08 3.18
C LEU A 105 -13.82 -3.30 3.76
N LYS A 106 -13.63 -2.60 4.88
CA LYS A 106 -14.68 -1.77 5.49
C LYS A 106 -15.09 -0.62 4.56
N THR A 107 -14.14 0.00 3.86
CA THR A 107 -14.43 1.05 2.88
C THR A 107 -15.23 0.49 1.71
N TYR A 108 -14.82 -0.67 1.18
CA TYR A 108 -15.54 -1.38 0.14
C TYR A 108 -16.98 -1.72 0.55
N GLN A 109 -17.17 -2.33 1.73
CA GLN A 109 -18.49 -2.64 2.26
C GLN A 109 -19.35 -1.38 2.45
N TYR A 110 -18.77 -0.30 2.95
CA TYR A 110 -19.47 0.98 3.12
C TYR A 110 -19.95 1.56 1.80
N ILE A 111 -19.10 1.53 0.76
CA ILE A 111 -19.49 1.97 -0.60
C ILE A 111 -20.62 1.11 -1.13
N ARG A 112 -20.52 -0.22 -0.97
CA ARG A 112 -21.55 -1.17 -1.45
C ARG A 112 -22.91 -0.93 -0.78
N VAL A 113 -22.91 -0.73 0.55
CA VAL A 113 -24.14 -0.39 1.29
C VAL A 113 -24.73 0.94 0.79
N LYS A 114 -23.91 1.96 0.58
CA LYS A 114 -24.36 3.26 0.06
C LYS A 114 -24.93 3.16 -1.36
N LEU A 115 -24.37 2.30 -2.19
CA LEU A 115 -24.91 2.02 -3.52
C LEU A 115 -26.28 1.34 -3.42
N PHE A 116 -26.44 0.33 -2.55
CA PHE A 116 -27.74 -0.31 -2.33
C PHE A 116 -28.78 0.66 -1.78
N GLU A 117 -28.45 1.47 -0.78
CA GLU A 117 -29.33 2.52 -0.28
C GLU A 117 -29.77 3.45 -1.41
N LYS A 118 -28.85 3.85 -2.29
CA LYS A 118 -29.16 4.70 -3.43
C LYS A 118 -30.09 4.01 -4.42
N LEU A 119 -29.85 2.73 -4.74
CA LEU A 119 -30.72 1.96 -5.64
C LEU A 119 -32.16 1.91 -5.11
N HIS A 120 -32.37 1.72 -3.80
CA HIS A 120 -33.70 1.70 -3.20
C HIS A 120 -34.42 3.05 -3.27
N THR A 121 -33.69 4.16 -3.46
CA THR A 121 -34.30 5.49 -3.66
C THR A 121 -34.65 5.79 -5.11
N LEU A 122 -34.26 4.93 -6.05
CA LEU A 122 -34.57 5.09 -7.48
C LEU A 122 -35.99 4.57 -7.77
N GLY A 123 -36.75 5.35 -8.54
CA GLY A 123 -38.13 4.96 -8.94
C GLY A 123 -38.11 3.84 -9.99
N MET A 124 -39.31 3.21 -10.18
CA MET A 124 -39.53 2.13 -11.15
C MET A 124 -39.00 2.48 -12.56
N ARG A 125 -39.16 3.75 -12.97
CA ARG A 125 -38.67 4.23 -14.27
C ARG A 125 -37.20 3.91 -14.54
N TYR A 126 -36.34 3.91 -13.51
CA TYR A 126 -34.94 3.54 -13.66
C TYR A 126 -34.79 2.06 -14.00
N PHE A 127 -35.55 1.19 -13.32
CA PHE A 127 -35.47 -0.25 -13.51
C PHE A 127 -36.10 -0.70 -14.84
N ASP A 128 -37.08 0.04 -15.32
CA ASP A 128 -37.67 -0.19 -16.65
C ASP A 128 -36.71 0.15 -17.80
N GLN A 129 -35.81 1.11 -17.58
CA GLN A 129 -34.81 1.57 -18.57
C GLN A 129 -33.47 0.88 -18.48
N THR A 130 -33.17 0.25 -17.34
CA THR A 130 -31.84 -0.33 -17.06
C THR A 130 -31.98 -1.83 -16.80
N PRO A 131 -31.34 -2.70 -17.59
CA PRO A 131 -31.36 -4.14 -17.33
C PRO A 131 -30.89 -4.48 -15.93
N ALA A 132 -31.63 -5.30 -15.19
CA ALA A 132 -31.30 -5.70 -13.81
C ALA A 132 -29.90 -6.31 -13.71
N GLY A 133 -29.46 -7.10 -14.70
CA GLY A 133 -28.13 -7.69 -14.76
C GLY A 133 -27.00 -6.66 -14.79
N SER A 134 -27.16 -5.53 -15.50
CA SER A 134 -26.16 -4.46 -15.54
C SER A 134 -26.06 -3.74 -14.19
N THR A 135 -27.18 -3.54 -13.50
CA THR A 135 -27.20 -2.93 -12.17
C THR A 135 -26.52 -3.83 -11.14
N VAL A 136 -26.78 -5.13 -11.17
CA VAL A 136 -26.13 -6.11 -10.29
C VAL A 136 -24.63 -6.16 -10.57
N SER A 137 -24.22 -6.21 -11.85
CA SER A 137 -22.79 -6.19 -12.24
C SER A 137 -22.05 -4.97 -11.72
N ARG A 138 -22.64 -3.78 -11.82
CA ARG A 138 -22.07 -2.53 -11.30
C ARG A 138 -21.89 -2.56 -9.77
N VAL A 139 -22.86 -3.11 -9.06
CA VAL A 139 -22.80 -3.19 -7.59
C VAL A 139 -21.82 -4.26 -7.10
N THR A 140 -21.60 -5.33 -7.87
CA THR A 140 -20.69 -6.41 -7.50
C THR A 140 -19.29 -6.20 -8.08
N ASN A 141 -19.16 -6.21 -9.40
CA ASN A 141 -17.87 -6.24 -10.08
C ASN A 141 -17.15 -4.88 -10.06
N ASP A 142 -17.86 -3.78 -10.34
CA ASP A 142 -17.23 -2.46 -10.38
C ASP A 142 -16.77 -2.04 -8.98
N THR A 143 -17.49 -2.46 -7.92
CA THR A 143 -17.05 -2.19 -6.55
C THR A 143 -15.86 -3.05 -6.13
N GLU A 144 -15.67 -4.25 -6.68
CA GLU A 144 -14.51 -5.10 -6.42
C GLU A 144 -13.22 -4.45 -6.96
N THR A 145 -13.28 -3.82 -8.14
CA THR A 145 -12.17 -3.05 -8.70
C THR A 145 -11.71 -1.91 -7.77
N LEU A 146 -12.62 -1.36 -6.96
CA LEU A 146 -12.24 -0.37 -5.94
C LEU A 146 -11.41 -0.95 -4.81
N PHE A 147 -11.56 -2.23 -4.49
CA PHE A 147 -10.69 -2.91 -3.53
C PHE A 147 -9.26 -3.03 -4.07
N GLU A 148 -9.10 -3.36 -5.34
CA GLU A 148 -7.80 -3.40 -6.01
C GLU A 148 -7.11 -2.03 -6.02
N PHE A 149 -7.87 -0.94 -6.20
CA PHE A 149 -7.34 0.42 -6.10
C PHE A 149 -6.63 0.66 -4.76
N TRP A 150 -7.24 0.25 -3.64
CA TRP A 150 -6.64 0.42 -2.32
C TRP A 150 -5.36 -0.41 -2.17
N TYR A 151 -5.33 -1.61 -2.74
CA TYR A 151 -4.13 -2.45 -2.75
C TYR A 151 -2.96 -1.76 -3.48
N VAL A 152 -3.21 -1.27 -4.69
CA VAL A 152 -2.22 -0.53 -5.48
C VAL A 152 -1.76 0.75 -4.75
N PHE A 153 -2.70 1.45 -4.12
CA PHE A 153 -2.38 2.66 -3.34
C PHE A 153 -1.42 2.37 -2.17
N LEU A 154 -1.63 1.29 -1.43
CA LEU A 154 -0.68 0.85 -0.41
C LEU A 154 0.69 0.52 -1.01
N MET A 155 0.70 -0.22 -2.11
CA MET A 155 1.93 -0.61 -2.80
C MET A 155 2.75 0.62 -3.23
N VAL A 156 2.10 1.65 -3.75
CA VAL A 156 2.75 2.92 -4.11
C VAL A 156 3.32 3.63 -2.88
N ILE A 157 2.56 3.76 -1.79
CA ILE A 157 3.03 4.42 -0.56
C ILE A 157 4.23 3.68 0.04
N THR A 158 4.15 2.35 0.15
CA THR A 158 5.26 1.54 0.67
C THR A 158 6.48 1.61 -0.23
N GLY A 159 6.29 1.65 -1.55
CA GLY A 159 7.36 1.86 -2.53
C GLY A 159 8.04 3.21 -2.36
N ILE A 160 7.29 4.30 -2.18
CA ILE A 160 7.85 5.64 -1.92
C ILE A 160 8.70 5.62 -0.65
N PHE A 161 8.20 5.04 0.45
CA PHE A 161 9.00 4.92 1.68
C PHE A 161 10.25 4.07 1.49
N ALA A 162 10.17 2.98 0.72
CA ALA A 162 11.31 2.13 0.42
C ALA A 162 12.38 2.89 -0.38
N VAL A 163 11.99 3.66 -1.40
CA VAL A 163 12.93 4.48 -2.20
C VAL A 163 13.59 5.55 -1.33
N ILE A 164 12.80 6.31 -0.56
CA ILE A 164 13.34 7.38 0.31
C ILE A 164 14.29 6.78 1.35
N SER A 165 13.92 5.67 1.97
CA SER A 165 14.73 5.03 2.99
C SER A 165 16.01 4.43 2.44
N SER A 166 15.97 3.81 1.27
CA SER A 166 17.14 3.27 0.58
C SER A 166 18.09 4.37 0.17
N PHE A 167 17.57 5.47 -0.39
CA PHE A 167 18.38 6.63 -0.76
C PHE A 167 19.08 7.24 0.46
N PHE A 168 18.34 7.39 1.58
CA PHE A 168 18.91 7.89 2.83
C PHE A 168 20.01 6.97 3.37
N ALA A 169 19.84 5.66 3.32
CA ALA A 169 20.82 4.68 3.72
C ALA A 169 22.10 4.74 2.85
N MET A 170 21.91 4.84 1.53
CA MET A 170 23.03 4.99 0.58
C MET A 170 23.80 6.29 0.81
N PHE A 171 23.09 7.39 1.04
CA PHE A 171 23.70 8.69 1.29
C PHE A 171 24.60 8.70 2.54
N GLN A 172 24.23 7.94 3.58
CA GLN A 172 25.05 7.77 4.77
C GLN A 172 26.33 6.95 4.52
N LEU A 173 26.32 6.04 3.55
CA LEU A 173 27.47 5.20 3.22
C LEU A 173 28.46 5.90 2.28
N SER A 174 27.95 6.47 1.21
CA SER A 174 28.76 7.12 0.18
C SER A 174 27.92 8.17 -0.57
N PRO A 175 28.04 9.46 -0.22
CA PRO A 175 27.28 10.53 -0.90
C PRO A 175 27.49 10.57 -2.41
N GLU A 176 28.73 10.34 -2.87
CA GLU A 176 29.08 10.36 -4.30
C GLU A 176 28.32 9.29 -5.09
N ILE A 177 28.30 8.04 -4.60
CA ILE A 177 27.59 6.93 -5.24
C ILE A 177 26.09 7.18 -5.23
N SER A 178 25.56 7.77 -4.16
CA SER A 178 24.13 8.10 -4.05
C SER A 178 23.66 9.09 -5.10
N PHE A 179 24.48 10.08 -5.42
CA PHE A 179 24.18 11.03 -6.50
C PHE A 179 24.23 10.37 -7.89
N TYR A 180 25.19 9.48 -8.15
CA TYR A 180 25.21 8.73 -9.42
C TYR A 180 23.96 7.86 -9.59
N CYS A 181 23.51 7.16 -8.55
CA CYS A 181 22.30 6.35 -8.61
C CYS A 181 20.99 7.16 -8.75
N LEU A 182 21.03 8.46 -8.51
CA LEU A 182 19.85 9.33 -8.68
C LEU A 182 19.74 9.86 -10.12
N ILE A 183 20.87 9.89 -10.85
CA ILE A 183 20.94 10.38 -12.24
C ILE A 183 20.62 9.25 -13.24
N PHE A 184 20.93 8.00 -12.90
CA PHE A 184 20.63 6.80 -13.69
C PHE A 184 19.35 6.10 -13.20
#